data_ce7a910076f6e5ca6f0eedd390de0f9b
#
_entry.id   ce7a910076f6e5ca6f0eedd390de0f9b
#
_cell.length_a   1.000
_cell.length_b   1.000
_cell.length_c   1.000
_cell.angle_alpha   90.00
_cell.angle_beta   90.00
_cell.angle_gamma   90.00
#
_symmetry.space_group_name_H-M   'P 1'
#
loop_
_entity.id
_entity.type
_entity.pdbx_description
1 polymer ?
#
loop_
_entity_poly.entity_id
_entity_poly.type
_entity_poly.pdbx_seq_one_letter_code
_entity_poly.pdbx_strand_id
1 'polypeptide(L)'
;MKFLIPLALVAATLSQTVWAGDADAGKAKSMPCATCHGLNGMSTLNEAPNLAGQPLIYLIEQLRAYRSGKRQNEIMSIMAKPLTNGDIEDLAAWYSSIKVEVK
;
A
#
# COMPACT_ATOMS: atom_id res chain seq x y z
N MET A 1 -19.38 11.02 57.73
CA MET A 1 -18.45 10.32 56.87
C MET A 1 -18.65 10.73 55.44
N LYS A 2 -17.63 11.36 54.86
CA LYS A 2 -17.65 11.74 53.43
C LYS A 2 -16.92 10.62 52.69
N PHE A 3 -17.66 9.90 51.85
CA PHE A 3 -17.05 8.91 50.96
C PHE A 3 -16.54 9.65 49.73
N LEU A 4 -15.20 9.71 49.58
CA LEU A 4 -14.56 10.16 48.32
C LEU A 4 -14.61 9.01 47.35
N ILE A 5 -15.45 9.11 46.33
CA ILE A 5 -15.45 8.18 45.22
C ILE A 5 -14.27 8.60 44.31
N PRO A 6 -13.25 7.74 44.15
CA PRO A 6 -12.18 8.07 43.20
C PRO A 6 -12.77 8.14 41.80
N LEU A 7 -12.65 9.31 41.16
CA LEU A 7 -12.98 9.47 39.75
C LEU A 7 -11.97 8.65 38.96
N ALA A 8 -12.35 7.45 38.53
CA ALA A 8 -11.54 6.67 37.62
C ALA A 8 -11.50 7.40 36.27
N LEU A 9 -10.34 7.98 35.95
CA LEU A 9 -10.09 8.55 34.65
C LEU A 9 -9.96 7.38 33.67
N VAL A 10 -11.04 7.07 32.93
CA VAL A 10 -10.97 6.13 31.82
C VAL A 10 -10.30 6.88 30.66
N ALA A 11 -9.01 6.66 30.50
CA ALA A 11 -8.32 7.11 29.30
C ALA A 11 -8.86 6.30 28.12
N ALA A 12 -9.68 6.91 27.30
CA ALA A 12 -10.07 6.33 26.02
C ALA A 12 -8.84 6.31 25.11
N THR A 13 -8.22 5.16 24.96
CA THR A 13 -7.18 4.96 23.97
C THR A 13 -7.87 4.93 22.59
N LEU A 14 -7.70 6.02 21.84
CA LEU A 14 -8.06 6.04 20.43
C LEU A 14 -7.10 5.09 19.70
N SER A 15 -7.59 3.90 19.35
CA SER A 15 -6.84 3.04 18.45
C SER A 15 -6.89 3.64 17.05
N GLN A 16 -5.80 4.29 16.66
CA GLN A 16 -5.62 4.72 15.29
C GLN A 16 -5.32 3.51 14.44
N THR A 17 -6.06 3.35 13.34
CA THR A 17 -5.75 2.34 12.33
C THR A 17 -4.48 2.79 11.61
N VAL A 18 -3.33 2.25 12.03
CA VAL A 18 -2.06 2.47 11.33
C VAL A 18 -1.99 1.43 10.22
N TRP A 19 -1.87 1.90 8.97
CA TRP A 19 -1.54 1.01 7.87
C TRP A 19 -0.14 0.46 8.11
N ALA A 20 -0.02 -0.87 8.20
CA ALA A 20 1.21 -1.56 8.60
C ALA A 20 2.25 -1.68 7.49
N GLY A 21 2.03 -1.03 6.33
CA GLY A 21 2.94 -1.11 5.19
C GLY A 21 4.30 -0.49 5.47
N ASP A 22 5.35 -1.19 5.04
CA ASP A 22 6.74 -0.79 5.13
C ASP A 22 7.30 -0.51 3.73
N ALA A 23 7.69 0.74 3.48
CA ALA A 23 8.20 1.16 2.18
C ALA A 23 9.52 0.45 1.80
N ASP A 24 10.42 0.20 2.75
CA ASP A 24 11.67 -0.50 2.47
C ASP A 24 11.43 -1.97 2.12
N ALA A 25 10.53 -2.63 2.83
CA ALA A 25 10.10 -3.99 2.48
C ALA A 25 9.40 -4.01 1.12
N GLY A 26 8.58 -3.02 0.83
CA GLY A 26 7.91 -2.85 -0.46
C GLY A 26 8.90 -2.68 -1.61
N LYS A 27 9.95 -1.89 -1.40
CA LYS A 27 11.02 -1.74 -2.39
C LYS A 27 11.68 -3.07 -2.73
N ALA A 28 12.01 -3.87 -1.71
CA ALA A 28 12.59 -5.20 -1.91
C ALA A 28 11.62 -6.13 -2.67
N LYS A 29 10.33 -6.06 -2.37
CA LYS A 29 9.27 -6.87 -3.01
C LYS A 29 8.92 -6.41 -4.42
N SER A 30 9.30 -5.19 -4.80
CA SER A 30 8.91 -4.58 -6.07
C SER A 30 9.71 -5.05 -7.28
N MET A 31 10.74 -5.85 -7.10
CA MET A 31 11.62 -6.27 -8.20
C MET A 31 10.88 -6.91 -9.37
N PRO A 32 9.92 -7.82 -9.17
CA PRO A 32 9.13 -8.36 -10.27
C PRO A 32 8.26 -7.32 -10.97
N CYS A 33 7.86 -6.27 -10.26
CA CYS A 33 7.03 -5.19 -10.78
C CYS A 33 7.84 -4.22 -11.66
N ALA A 34 9.12 -4.06 -11.35
CA ALA A 34 10.01 -3.10 -11.98
C ALA A 34 10.22 -3.35 -13.47
N THR A 35 10.11 -4.60 -13.93
CA THR A 35 10.25 -4.96 -15.34
C THR A 35 9.30 -4.15 -16.23
N CYS A 36 8.08 -3.93 -15.77
CA CYS A 36 7.07 -3.17 -16.52
C CYS A 36 6.87 -1.75 -15.99
N HIS A 37 6.90 -1.59 -14.68
CA HIS A 37 6.59 -0.31 -14.02
C HIS A 37 7.80 0.57 -13.72
N GLY A 38 9.00 0.10 -14.06
CA GLY A 38 10.24 0.82 -13.78
C GLY A 38 10.75 0.60 -12.36
N LEU A 39 12.07 0.74 -12.18
CA LEU A 39 12.73 0.49 -10.89
C LEU A 39 12.25 1.44 -9.78
N ASN A 40 11.90 2.65 -10.17
CA ASN A 40 11.40 3.71 -9.28
C ASN A 40 9.91 4.03 -9.49
N GLY A 41 9.16 3.12 -10.10
CA GLY A 41 7.74 3.32 -10.37
C GLY A 41 7.41 4.24 -11.53
N MET A 42 8.42 4.66 -12.30
CA MET A 42 8.23 5.37 -13.56
C MET A 42 8.35 4.36 -14.70
N SER A 43 7.23 4.09 -15.36
CA SER A 43 7.13 3.04 -16.37
C SER A 43 8.00 3.35 -17.59
N THR A 44 8.62 2.31 -18.11
CA THR A 44 9.34 2.34 -19.40
C THR A 44 8.53 1.75 -20.55
N LEU A 45 7.35 1.20 -20.24
CA LEU A 45 6.45 0.60 -21.21
C LEU A 45 5.16 1.39 -21.31
N ASN A 46 4.68 1.60 -22.53
CA ASN A 46 3.42 2.33 -22.77
C ASN A 46 2.19 1.62 -22.15
N GLU A 47 2.23 0.30 -22.05
CA GLU A 47 1.12 -0.52 -21.53
C GLU A 47 1.03 -0.55 -20.01
N ALA A 48 2.11 -0.15 -19.32
CA ALA A 48 2.15 -0.16 -17.87
C ALA A 48 2.09 1.27 -17.33
N PRO A 49 1.21 1.56 -16.37
CA PRO A 49 1.13 2.89 -15.79
C PRO A 49 2.29 3.18 -14.84
N ASN A 50 2.56 4.46 -14.61
CA ASN A 50 3.42 4.91 -13.53
C ASN A 50 2.78 4.61 -12.18
N LEU A 51 3.55 4.07 -11.26
CA LEU A 51 3.12 3.78 -9.90
C LEU A 51 3.66 4.77 -8.88
N ALA A 52 4.76 5.45 -9.22
CA ALA A 52 5.40 6.43 -8.35
C ALA A 52 4.43 7.55 -7.96
N GLY A 53 4.33 7.83 -6.66
CA GLY A 53 3.51 8.91 -6.14
C GLY A 53 2.00 8.68 -6.20
N GLN A 54 1.54 7.51 -6.61
CA GLN A 54 0.12 7.17 -6.56
C GLN A 54 -0.37 7.11 -5.10
N PRO A 55 -1.64 7.46 -4.83
CA PRO A 55 -2.18 7.40 -3.48
C PRO A 55 -2.11 5.99 -2.89
N LEU A 56 -1.71 5.89 -1.62
CA LEU A 56 -1.56 4.61 -0.91
C LEU A 56 -2.83 3.75 -1.00
N ILE A 57 -3.97 4.33 -0.68
CA ILE A 57 -5.25 3.59 -0.66
C ILE A 57 -5.62 3.11 -2.07
N TYR A 58 -5.40 3.94 -3.08
CA TYR A 58 -5.65 3.57 -4.47
C TYR A 58 -4.83 2.34 -4.87
N LEU A 59 -3.52 2.34 -4.56
CA LEU A 59 -2.63 1.21 -4.87
C LEU A 59 -3.08 -0.07 -4.17
N ILE A 60 -3.44 0.01 -2.89
CA ILE A 60 -3.96 -1.13 -2.13
C ILE A 60 -5.23 -1.68 -2.78
N GLU A 61 -6.18 -0.81 -3.08
CA GLU A 61 -7.44 -1.21 -3.68
C GLU A 61 -7.25 -1.86 -5.05
N GLN A 62 -6.36 -1.33 -5.89
CA GLN A 62 -6.11 -1.87 -7.22
C GLN A 62 -5.43 -3.24 -7.15
N LEU A 63 -4.42 -3.42 -6.31
CA LEU A 63 -3.77 -4.72 -6.14
C LEU A 63 -4.74 -5.77 -5.60
N ARG A 64 -5.59 -5.41 -4.65
CA ARG A 64 -6.64 -6.30 -4.14
C ARG A 64 -7.67 -6.65 -5.22
N ALA A 65 -8.03 -5.68 -6.04
CA ALA A 65 -8.99 -5.89 -7.12
C ALA A 65 -8.46 -6.86 -8.19
N TYR A 66 -7.20 -6.73 -8.56
CA TYR A 66 -6.56 -7.68 -9.46
C TYR A 66 -6.44 -9.07 -8.83
N ARG A 67 -6.07 -9.15 -7.55
CA ARG A 67 -5.95 -10.42 -6.84
C ARG A 67 -7.28 -11.17 -6.74
N SER A 68 -8.37 -10.46 -6.49
CA SER A 68 -9.72 -11.03 -6.34
C SER A 68 -10.43 -11.30 -7.65
N GLY A 69 -9.93 -10.75 -8.76
CA GLY A 69 -10.61 -10.81 -10.07
C GLY A 69 -11.65 -9.72 -10.28
N LYS A 70 -11.85 -8.81 -9.31
CA LYS A 70 -12.77 -7.67 -9.46
C LYS A 70 -12.33 -6.73 -10.59
N ARG A 71 -11.01 -6.56 -10.75
CA ARG A 71 -10.39 -5.91 -11.90
C ARG A 71 -9.56 -6.95 -12.64
N GLN A 72 -9.69 -7.02 -13.94
CA GLN A 72 -9.02 -8.02 -14.76
C GLN A 72 -8.03 -7.37 -15.70
N ASN A 73 -6.84 -7.94 -15.76
CA ASN A 73 -5.79 -7.63 -16.71
C ASN A 73 -4.97 -8.89 -16.89
N GLU A 74 -4.60 -9.19 -18.13
CA GLU A 74 -3.90 -10.42 -18.47
C GLU A 74 -2.62 -10.64 -17.65
N ILE A 75 -1.85 -9.58 -17.43
CA ILE A 75 -0.58 -9.64 -16.70
C ILE A 75 -0.79 -9.37 -15.20
N MET A 76 -1.50 -8.29 -14.86
CA MET A 76 -1.65 -7.88 -13.46
C MET A 76 -2.46 -8.88 -12.65
N SER A 77 -3.42 -9.57 -13.23
CA SER A 77 -4.18 -10.62 -12.53
C SER A 77 -3.27 -11.78 -12.12
N ILE A 78 -2.27 -12.12 -12.94
CA ILE A 78 -1.27 -13.15 -12.62
C ILE A 78 -0.31 -12.61 -11.55
N MET A 79 0.17 -11.40 -11.69
CA MET A 79 1.17 -10.80 -10.78
C MET A 79 0.62 -10.57 -9.38
N ALA A 80 -0.64 -10.17 -9.25
CA ALA A 80 -1.25 -9.87 -7.96
C ALA A 80 -1.74 -11.11 -7.20
N LYS A 81 -2.00 -12.21 -7.90
CA LYS A 81 -2.60 -13.40 -7.31
C LYS A 81 -1.84 -13.98 -6.11
N PRO A 82 -0.50 -14.11 -6.14
CA PRO A 82 0.25 -14.66 -5.01
C PRO A 82 0.49 -13.67 -3.86
N LEU A 83 0.12 -12.39 -4.01
CA LEU A 83 0.41 -11.38 -3.01
C LEU A 83 -0.43 -11.56 -1.75
N THR A 84 0.21 -11.50 -0.59
CA THR A 84 -0.48 -11.41 0.70
C THR A 84 -0.97 -9.99 0.95
N ASN A 85 -1.84 -9.80 1.95
CA ASN A 85 -2.24 -8.46 2.37
C ASN A 85 -1.04 -7.61 2.78
N GLY A 86 -0.08 -8.21 3.51
CA GLY A 86 1.15 -7.53 3.89
C GLY A 86 2.00 -7.12 2.69
N ASP A 87 2.12 -7.98 1.68
CA ASP A 87 2.83 -7.65 0.44
C ASP A 87 2.19 -6.45 -0.26
N ILE A 88 0.87 -6.44 -0.36
CA ILE A 88 0.13 -5.35 -0.98
C ILE A 88 0.34 -4.03 -0.23
N GLU A 89 0.26 -4.06 1.09
CA GLU A 89 0.48 -2.88 1.93
C GLU A 89 1.92 -2.35 1.80
N ASP A 90 2.91 -3.23 1.79
CA ASP A 90 4.31 -2.86 1.64
C ASP A 90 4.60 -2.28 0.25
N LEU A 91 4.13 -2.92 -0.81
CA LEU A 91 4.27 -2.42 -2.17
C LEU A 91 3.60 -1.05 -2.34
N ALA A 92 2.41 -0.89 -1.80
CA ALA A 92 1.70 0.38 -1.84
C ALA A 92 2.44 1.47 -1.05
N ALA A 93 3.01 1.14 0.11
CA ALA A 93 3.83 2.05 0.89
C ALA A 93 5.08 2.51 0.13
N TRP A 94 5.75 1.60 -0.57
CA TRP A 94 6.91 1.94 -1.40
C TRP A 94 6.54 2.91 -2.51
N TYR A 95 5.62 2.54 -3.40
CA TYR A 95 5.29 3.36 -4.56
C TYR A 95 4.67 4.70 -4.19
N SER A 96 3.80 4.74 -3.18
CA SER A 96 3.19 5.99 -2.72
C SER A 96 4.20 6.95 -2.10
N SER A 97 5.30 6.44 -1.55
CA SER A 97 6.34 7.25 -0.91
C SER A 97 7.28 7.93 -1.90
N ILE A 98 7.28 7.49 -3.16
CA ILE A 98 8.17 8.05 -4.18
C ILE A 98 7.67 9.41 -4.60
N LYS A 99 8.52 10.41 -4.47
CA LYS A 99 8.20 11.78 -4.89
C LYS A 99 8.41 11.93 -6.39
N VAL A 100 7.40 12.46 -7.06
CA VAL A 100 7.46 12.80 -8.49
C VAL A 100 7.51 14.30 -8.61
N GLU A 101 8.56 14.79 -9.26
CA GLU A 101 8.70 16.21 -9.55
C GLU A 101 8.11 16.52 -10.94
N VAL A 102 7.28 17.56 -10.99
CA VAL A 102 6.73 18.09 -12.22
C VAL A 102 7.64 19.26 -12.64
N LYS A 103 8.24 19.13 -13.79
CA LYS A 103 9.09 20.19 -14.38
C LYS A 103 8.31 21.01 -15.40
#